data_74e9d772fe69ced260a553f0e519e337
#
_entry.id   74e9d772fe69ced260a553f0e519e337
#
_cell.length_a   1.000
_cell.length_b   1.000
_cell.length_c   1.000
_cell.angle_alpha   90.00
_cell.angle_beta   90.00
_cell.angle_gamma   90.00
#
_symmetry.space_group_name_H-M   'P 1'
#
loop_
_entity.id
_entity.type
_entity.pdbx_description
1 polymer ?
#
loop_
_entity_poly.entity_id
_entity_poly.type
_entity_poly.pdbx_seq_one_letter_code
_entity_poly.pdbx_strand_id
1 'polypeptide(L)'
;MTTIRSLSALVLASFLAACANMSSLPPAPDKAPKHNYVYQIGPGDELDLKVWRNPDLSVKVPVRPDGKITAPLIKDIVAVGKTPQVLGREIEEKLATYIRDPSVSVVVTKIVGDPLSVVRVIGQAQSPGAVPYQNGTTLLDVMTKANGLTR
;
A
#
# COMPACT_ATOMS: atom_id res chain seq x y z
N MET A 1 52.31 -7.56 -43.93
CA MET A 1 51.58 -8.42 -42.94
C MET A 1 51.46 -7.79 -41.55
N THR A 2 52.21 -6.74 -41.23
CA THR A 2 52.19 -6.04 -39.90
C THR A 2 51.04 -5.09 -39.70
N THR A 3 50.50 -4.47 -40.75
CA THR A 3 49.40 -3.47 -40.68
C THR A 3 48.04 -4.08 -40.36
N ILE A 4 47.78 -5.32 -40.76
CA ILE A 4 46.48 -5.99 -40.51
C ILE A 4 46.38 -6.44 -39.06
N ARG A 5 47.50 -6.80 -38.42
CA ARG A 5 47.55 -7.20 -37.01
C ARG A 5 47.31 -6.04 -36.05
N SER A 6 47.74 -4.84 -36.41
CA SER A 6 47.51 -3.63 -35.59
C SER A 6 46.07 -3.13 -35.71
N LEU A 7 45.42 -3.30 -36.87
CA LEU A 7 44.01 -2.90 -37.04
C LEU A 7 43.06 -3.81 -36.23
N SER A 8 43.32 -5.11 -36.22
CA SER A 8 42.48 -6.05 -35.44
C SER A 8 42.63 -5.86 -33.94
N ALA A 9 43.81 -5.49 -33.44
CA ALA A 9 44.04 -5.17 -32.03
C ALA A 9 43.26 -3.89 -31.60
N LEU A 10 43.19 -2.90 -32.47
CA LEU A 10 42.47 -1.65 -32.21
C LEU A 10 40.96 -1.85 -32.17
N VAL A 11 40.41 -2.70 -33.04
CA VAL A 11 38.98 -3.06 -33.05
C VAL A 11 38.60 -3.86 -31.81
N LEU A 12 39.47 -4.79 -31.38
CA LEU A 12 39.23 -5.58 -30.17
C LEU A 12 39.25 -4.72 -28.88
N ALA A 13 40.16 -3.73 -28.80
CA ALA A 13 40.21 -2.76 -27.70
C ALA A 13 38.99 -1.86 -27.63
N SER A 14 38.39 -1.53 -28.77
CA SER A 14 37.18 -0.73 -28.85
C SER A 14 35.93 -1.46 -28.32
N PHE A 15 35.87 -2.78 -28.49
CA PHE A 15 34.78 -3.59 -27.95
C PHE A 15 34.83 -3.79 -26.42
N LEU A 16 36.02 -3.80 -25.84
CA LEU A 16 36.17 -3.91 -24.39
C LEU A 16 35.80 -2.60 -23.65
N ALA A 17 35.94 -1.46 -24.30
CA ALA A 17 35.59 -0.16 -23.71
C ALA A 17 34.06 0.08 -23.63
N ALA A 18 33.28 -0.64 -24.42
CA ALA A 18 31.79 -0.49 -24.42
C ALA A 18 31.13 -1.04 -23.14
N CYS A 19 31.77 -1.98 -22.44
CA CYS A 19 31.19 -2.54 -21.20
C CYS A 19 31.48 -1.69 -19.94
N ALA A 20 32.36 -0.68 -20.03
CA ALA A 20 32.72 0.15 -18.87
C ALA A 20 31.72 1.27 -18.56
N ASN A 21 30.71 1.45 -19.40
CA ASN A 21 29.70 2.51 -19.23
C ASN A 21 28.40 1.98 -18.60
N MET A 22 28.54 1.04 -17.65
CA MET A 22 27.42 0.77 -16.74
C MET A 22 27.27 2.01 -15.86
N SER A 23 26.36 2.87 -16.28
CA SER A 23 25.92 4.04 -15.53
C SER A 23 25.69 3.63 -14.08
N SER A 24 26.47 4.19 -13.18
CA SER A 24 26.27 4.05 -11.75
C SER A 24 24.82 4.47 -11.47
N LEU A 25 24.02 3.53 -11.01
CA LEU A 25 22.69 3.85 -10.51
C LEU A 25 22.82 4.98 -9.50
N PRO A 26 21.96 6.00 -9.53
CA PRO A 26 22.01 7.07 -8.55
C PRO A 26 21.98 6.44 -7.15
N PRO A 27 22.79 6.95 -6.21
CA PRO A 27 22.79 6.42 -4.85
C PRO A 27 21.37 6.49 -4.29
N ALA A 28 20.98 5.44 -3.56
CA ALA A 28 19.69 5.42 -2.88
C ALA A 28 19.60 6.64 -1.94
N PRO A 29 18.45 7.31 -1.85
CA PRO A 29 18.30 8.44 -0.94
C PRO A 29 18.55 7.97 0.50
N ASP A 30 19.40 8.68 1.23
CA ASP A 30 19.79 8.37 2.62
C ASP A 30 18.62 8.40 3.61
N LYS A 31 17.52 9.02 3.23
CA LYS A 31 16.28 9.09 4.02
C LYS A 31 15.10 8.77 3.15
N ALA A 32 14.31 7.82 3.59
CA ALA A 32 13.00 7.59 2.99
C ALA A 32 12.19 8.91 3.05
N PRO A 33 11.54 9.32 1.95
CA PRO A 33 10.65 10.47 1.99
C PRO A 33 9.61 10.25 3.10
N LYS A 34 9.44 11.24 3.98
CA LYS A 34 8.37 11.21 4.98
C LYS A 34 7.05 11.30 4.23
N HIS A 35 6.49 10.18 3.87
CA HIS A 35 5.12 10.13 3.38
C HIS A 35 4.19 10.35 4.59
N ASN A 36 3.53 11.50 4.63
CA ASN A 36 2.36 11.69 5.47
C ASN A 36 1.23 10.86 4.84
N TYR A 37 1.29 9.55 5.04
CA TYR A 37 0.26 8.64 4.56
C TYR A 37 -1.00 8.86 5.39
N VAL A 38 -2.05 9.34 4.74
CA VAL A 38 -3.40 9.41 5.30
C VAL A 38 -4.16 8.21 4.77
N TYR A 39 -4.50 7.29 5.69
CA TYR A 39 -5.26 6.12 5.34
C TYR A 39 -6.62 6.50 4.75
N GLN A 40 -6.96 5.87 3.63
CA GLN A 40 -8.25 5.96 2.98
C GLN A 40 -8.89 4.58 2.91
N ILE A 41 -10.17 4.53 3.22
CA ILE A 41 -10.95 3.30 3.21
C ILE A 41 -10.94 2.69 1.81
N GLY A 42 -10.63 1.40 1.73
CA GLY A 42 -10.61 0.61 0.50
C GLY A 42 -11.73 -0.42 0.42
N PRO A 43 -12.01 -0.95 -0.79
CA PRO A 43 -12.94 -2.06 -0.95
C PRO A 43 -12.43 -3.30 -0.19
N GLY A 44 -13.33 -3.98 0.52
CA GLY A 44 -13.01 -5.17 1.32
C GLY A 44 -12.57 -4.88 2.75
N ASP A 45 -12.35 -3.61 3.12
CA ASP A 45 -12.07 -3.24 4.50
C ASP A 45 -13.29 -3.50 5.39
N GLU A 46 -13.03 -3.79 6.67
CA GLU A 46 -14.08 -4.00 7.65
C GLU A 46 -14.11 -2.83 8.63
N LEU A 47 -15.27 -2.19 8.71
CA LEU A 47 -15.49 -1.02 9.55
C LEU A 47 -16.40 -1.38 10.73
N ASP A 48 -16.07 -0.92 11.92
CA ASP A 48 -16.93 -0.98 13.11
C ASP A 48 -17.48 0.43 13.36
N LEU A 49 -18.76 0.59 13.08
CA LEU A 49 -19.50 1.83 13.31
C LEU A 49 -20.00 1.83 14.75
N LYS A 50 -19.61 2.82 15.54
CA LYS A 50 -20.05 3.01 16.92
C LYS A 50 -20.88 4.30 17.00
N VAL A 51 -22.15 4.15 17.29
CA VAL A 51 -23.07 5.28 17.52
C VAL A 51 -23.27 5.47 19.01
N TRP A 52 -22.85 6.62 19.52
CA TRP A 52 -22.94 6.92 20.94
C TRP A 52 -24.39 6.86 21.46
N ARG A 53 -24.59 6.20 22.59
CA ARG A 53 -25.90 5.97 23.22
C ARG A 53 -26.93 5.19 22.38
N ASN A 54 -26.53 4.65 21.23
CA ASN A 54 -27.43 3.88 20.35
C ASN A 54 -26.73 2.58 19.92
N PRO A 55 -26.65 1.58 20.81
CA PRO A 55 -25.99 0.31 20.50
C PRO A 55 -26.67 -0.44 19.35
N ASP A 56 -27.98 -0.28 19.17
CA ASP A 56 -28.76 -0.91 18.10
C ASP A 56 -28.38 -0.39 16.70
N LEU A 57 -27.78 0.78 16.62
CA LEU A 57 -27.26 1.37 15.38
C LEU A 57 -25.75 1.10 15.19
N SER A 58 -25.10 0.55 16.22
CA SER A 58 -23.68 0.22 16.17
C SER A 58 -23.49 -1.16 15.55
N VAL A 59 -22.75 -1.21 14.43
CA VAL A 59 -22.64 -2.43 13.62
C VAL A 59 -21.29 -2.51 12.93
N LYS A 60 -20.80 -3.74 12.74
CA LYS A 60 -19.64 -4.02 11.87
C LYS A 60 -20.14 -4.24 10.46
N VAL A 61 -19.54 -3.53 9.52
CA VAL A 61 -19.92 -3.59 8.11
C VAL A 61 -18.68 -3.72 7.22
N PRO A 62 -18.68 -4.60 6.23
CA PRO A 62 -17.66 -4.64 5.21
C PRO A 62 -17.89 -3.54 4.17
N VAL A 63 -16.82 -2.99 3.63
CA VAL A 63 -16.87 -2.14 2.44
C VAL A 63 -17.05 -3.04 1.22
N ARG A 64 -18.18 -2.85 0.54
CA ARG A 64 -18.52 -3.63 -0.65
C ARG A 64 -17.56 -3.34 -1.81
N PRO A 65 -17.46 -4.21 -2.82
CA PRO A 65 -16.63 -3.98 -4.01
C PRO A 65 -17.00 -2.71 -4.80
N ASP A 66 -18.26 -2.25 -4.68
CA ASP A 66 -18.71 -0.98 -5.27
C ASP A 66 -18.29 0.25 -4.43
N GLY A 67 -17.52 0.04 -3.35
CA GLY A 67 -17.01 1.09 -2.48
C GLY A 67 -18.03 1.67 -1.50
N LYS A 68 -19.18 1.04 -1.35
CA LYS A 68 -20.25 1.50 -0.46
C LYS A 68 -20.37 0.62 0.78
N ILE A 69 -20.95 1.20 1.82
CA ILE A 69 -21.39 0.49 3.03
C ILE A 69 -22.89 0.67 3.22
N THR A 70 -23.50 -0.29 3.92
CA THR A 70 -24.90 -0.22 4.34
C THR A 70 -24.96 -0.44 5.85
N ALA A 71 -25.62 0.44 6.56
CA ALA A 71 -25.80 0.39 8.01
C ALA A 71 -27.28 0.64 8.37
N PRO A 72 -27.70 0.33 9.61
CA PRO A 72 -29.04 0.61 10.05
C PRO A 72 -29.42 2.09 9.82
N LEU A 73 -30.61 2.35 9.30
CA LEU A 73 -31.15 3.66 8.91
C LEU A 73 -30.38 4.36 7.77
N ILE A 74 -29.22 3.85 7.35
CA ILE A 74 -28.38 4.46 6.31
C ILE A 74 -28.22 3.47 5.17
N LYS A 75 -28.76 3.79 4.02
CA LYS A 75 -28.62 3.01 2.80
C LYS A 75 -27.51 3.60 1.94
N ASP A 76 -26.62 2.72 1.46
CA ASP A 76 -25.65 3.00 0.38
C ASP A 76 -24.87 4.33 0.53
N ILE A 77 -24.00 4.39 1.53
CA ILE A 77 -23.06 5.49 1.69
C ILE A 77 -21.72 5.12 1.03
N VAL A 78 -21.15 6.03 0.26
CA VAL A 78 -19.81 5.83 -0.34
C VAL A 78 -18.77 5.97 0.75
N ALA A 79 -17.99 4.90 0.98
CA ALA A 79 -16.93 4.87 1.98
C ALA A 79 -15.53 4.91 1.36
N VAL A 80 -15.36 4.32 0.16
CA VAL A 80 -14.06 4.23 -0.51
C VAL A 80 -13.47 5.61 -0.79
N GLY A 81 -12.15 5.74 -0.58
CA GLY A 81 -11.40 6.98 -0.80
C GLY A 81 -11.59 8.04 0.30
N LYS A 82 -12.41 7.78 1.31
CA LYS A 82 -12.62 8.67 2.45
C LYS A 82 -11.79 8.22 3.66
N THR A 83 -11.46 9.17 4.51
CA THR A 83 -10.93 8.82 5.83
C THR A 83 -12.06 8.40 6.78
N PRO A 84 -11.77 7.59 7.81
CA PRO A 84 -12.77 7.22 8.81
C PRO A 84 -13.48 8.43 9.45
N GLN A 85 -12.74 9.53 9.64
CA GLN A 85 -13.30 10.76 10.22
C GLN A 85 -14.32 11.45 9.28
N VAL A 86 -14.00 11.51 7.99
CA VAL A 86 -14.91 12.10 6.99
C VAL A 86 -16.16 11.25 6.87
N LEU A 87 -15.99 9.92 6.81
CA LEU A 87 -17.12 8.99 6.76
C LEU A 87 -18.01 9.11 8.01
N GLY A 88 -17.39 9.24 9.20
CA GLY A 88 -18.13 9.41 10.46
C GLY A 88 -19.06 10.65 10.42
N ARG A 89 -18.55 11.79 9.98
CA ARG A 89 -19.35 13.03 9.84
C ARG A 89 -20.52 12.88 8.86
N GLU A 90 -20.28 12.25 7.71
CA GLU A 90 -21.36 12.01 6.75
C GLU A 90 -22.45 11.08 7.30
N ILE A 91 -22.06 10.10 8.12
CA ILE A 91 -22.99 9.22 8.83
C ILE A 91 -23.77 10.01 9.86
N GLU A 92 -23.13 10.88 10.65
CA GLU A 92 -23.78 11.76 11.61
C GLU A 92 -24.84 12.66 10.94
N GLU A 93 -24.50 13.29 9.82
CA GLU A 93 -25.42 14.14 9.06
C GLU A 93 -26.67 13.36 8.61
N LYS A 94 -26.48 12.12 8.13
CA LYS A 94 -27.61 11.27 7.71
C LYS A 94 -28.45 10.79 8.89
N LEU A 95 -27.83 10.43 10.01
CA LEU A 95 -28.51 9.99 11.21
C LEU A 95 -29.26 11.13 11.94
N ALA A 96 -28.82 12.38 11.77
CA ALA A 96 -29.48 13.55 12.36
C ALA A 96 -30.97 13.70 11.95
N THR A 97 -31.35 13.07 10.83
CA THR A 97 -32.77 13.02 10.41
C THR A 97 -33.60 12.09 11.31
N TYR A 98 -33.00 11.10 11.95
CA TYR A 98 -33.68 10.05 12.71
C TYR A 98 -33.46 10.16 14.21
N ILE A 99 -32.29 10.64 14.63
CA ILE A 99 -31.91 10.75 16.05
C ILE A 99 -31.34 12.14 16.33
N ARG A 100 -31.51 12.59 17.56
CA ARG A 100 -31.01 13.89 18.01
C ARG A 100 -29.54 13.79 18.40
N ASP A 101 -28.71 14.71 17.89
CA ASP A 101 -27.28 14.84 18.21
C ASP A 101 -26.50 13.51 18.06
N PRO A 102 -26.50 12.86 16.88
CA PRO A 102 -25.73 11.63 16.69
C PRO A 102 -24.22 11.90 16.77
N SER A 103 -23.51 11.05 17.48
CA SER A 103 -22.04 11.03 17.48
C SER A 103 -21.56 9.66 17.04
N VAL A 104 -20.78 9.61 15.96
CA VAL A 104 -20.38 8.38 15.30
C VAL A 104 -18.86 8.25 15.22
N SER A 105 -18.33 7.16 15.75
CA SER A 105 -16.95 6.77 15.58
C SER A 105 -16.85 5.62 14.57
N VAL A 106 -16.00 5.78 13.55
CA VAL A 106 -15.71 4.76 12.58
C VAL A 106 -14.33 4.19 12.88
N VAL A 107 -14.28 2.90 13.22
CA VAL A 107 -13.06 2.16 13.52
C VAL A 107 -12.79 1.15 12.41
N VAL A 108 -11.61 1.17 11.82
CA VAL A 108 -11.21 0.16 10.84
C VAL A 108 -10.68 -1.06 11.59
N THR A 109 -11.37 -2.19 11.49
CA THR A 109 -11.01 -3.44 12.20
C THR A 109 -10.17 -4.36 11.34
N LYS A 110 -10.31 -4.27 10.02
CA LYS A 110 -9.51 -5.05 9.08
C LYS A 110 -9.24 -4.23 7.83
N ILE A 111 -7.99 -4.17 7.41
CA ILE A 111 -7.54 -3.49 6.20
C ILE A 111 -7.23 -4.56 5.15
N VAL A 112 -7.93 -4.53 4.03
CA VAL A 112 -7.75 -5.49 2.92
C VAL A 112 -7.40 -4.77 1.62
N GLY A 113 -7.96 -3.59 1.44
CA GLY A 113 -7.93 -2.86 0.17
C GLY A 113 -6.75 -1.91 -0.02
N ASP A 114 -5.77 -1.86 0.89
CA ASP A 114 -4.62 -0.96 0.75
C ASP A 114 -3.49 -1.62 -0.06
N PRO A 115 -3.31 -1.25 -1.35
CA PRO A 115 -2.24 -1.79 -2.19
C PRO A 115 -0.84 -1.39 -1.71
N LEU A 116 -0.72 -0.36 -0.85
CA LEU A 116 0.55 0.12 -0.30
C LEU A 116 0.96 -0.66 0.96
N SER A 117 0.08 -1.49 1.49
CA SER A 117 0.37 -2.30 2.68
C SER A 117 1.09 -3.62 2.40
N VAL A 118 1.55 -3.83 1.16
CA VAL A 118 2.19 -5.09 0.75
C VAL A 118 3.44 -4.86 -0.08
N VAL A 119 4.56 -5.42 0.37
CA VAL A 119 5.79 -5.53 -0.43
C VAL A 119 5.80 -6.87 -1.15
N ARG A 120 5.88 -6.84 -2.48
CA ARG A 120 5.97 -8.06 -3.29
C ARG A 120 7.42 -8.41 -3.54
N VAL A 121 7.83 -9.59 -3.09
CA VAL A 121 9.15 -10.16 -3.34
C VAL A 121 9.06 -11.10 -4.54
N ILE A 122 9.80 -10.79 -5.60
CA ILE A 122 9.83 -11.56 -6.84
C ILE A 122 11.29 -11.91 -7.19
N GLY A 123 11.49 -12.93 -7.99
CA GLY A 123 12.81 -13.35 -8.46
C GLY A 123 13.42 -14.46 -7.60
N GLN A 124 14.73 -14.45 -7.44
CA GLN A 124 15.49 -15.50 -6.74
C GLN A 124 15.47 -15.34 -5.21
N ALA A 125 14.29 -15.23 -4.62
CA ALA A 125 14.10 -15.36 -3.19
C ALA A 125 13.71 -16.81 -2.85
N GLN A 126 14.11 -17.28 -1.68
CA GLN A 126 13.82 -18.65 -1.25
C GLN A 126 12.30 -18.87 -1.03
N SER A 127 11.60 -17.82 -0.58
CA SER A 127 10.15 -17.79 -0.43
C SER A 127 9.59 -16.51 -1.07
N PRO A 128 9.46 -16.48 -2.43
CA PRO A 128 8.85 -15.33 -3.10
C PRO A 128 7.37 -15.22 -2.71
N GLY A 129 6.89 -13.98 -2.54
CA GLY A 129 5.51 -13.76 -2.09
C GLY A 129 5.23 -12.33 -1.67
N ALA A 130 4.07 -12.14 -1.07
CA ALA A 130 3.62 -10.88 -0.54
C ALA A 130 3.94 -10.77 0.96
N VAL A 131 4.71 -9.76 1.33
CA VAL A 131 5.07 -9.46 2.73
C VAL A 131 4.28 -8.24 3.17
N PRO A 132 3.49 -8.31 4.26
CA PRO A 132 2.80 -7.14 4.79
C PRO A 132 3.79 -6.02 5.13
N TYR A 133 3.55 -4.84 4.62
CA TYR A 133 4.32 -3.64 4.94
C TYR A 133 3.80 -3.01 6.24
N GLN A 134 4.71 -2.68 7.12
CA GLN A 134 4.43 -1.89 8.32
C GLN A 134 5.35 -0.68 8.32
N ASN A 135 4.89 0.42 8.92
CA ASN A 135 5.73 1.61 9.01
C ASN A 135 7.04 1.29 9.74
N GLY A 136 8.17 1.57 9.10
CA GLY A 136 9.49 1.22 9.60
C GLY A 136 10.03 -0.14 9.10
N THR A 137 9.29 -0.89 8.26
CA THR A 137 9.81 -2.11 7.64
C THR A 137 11.00 -1.79 6.76
N THR A 138 12.14 -2.43 7.04
CA THR A 138 13.38 -2.30 6.28
C THR A 138 13.48 -3.37 5.20
N LEU A 139 14.39 -3.16 4.23
CA LEU A 139 14.70 -4.18 3.23
C LEU A 139 15.18 -5.48 3.88
N LEU A 140 15.95 -5.38 4.97
CA LEU A 140 16.45 -6.54 5.71
C LEU A 140 15.31 -7.39 6.30
N ASP A 141 14.28 -6.73 6.83
CA ASP A 141 13.10 -7.43 7.37
C ASP A 141 12.36 -8.19 6.26
N VAL A 142 12.24 -7.57 5.09
CA VAL A 142 11.61 -8.21 3.92
C VAL A 142 12.44 -9.41 3.45
N MET A 143 13.76 -9.27 3.37
CA MET A 143 14.66 -10.36 2.98
C MET A 143 14.63 -11.51 4.00
N THR A 144 14.55 -11.20 5.28
CA THR A 144 14.43 -12.19 6.36
C THR A 144 13.12 -12.98 6.22
N LYS A 145 12.00 -12.28 5.97
CA LYS A 145 10.70 -12.93 5.75
C LYS A 145 10.65 -13.76 4.46
N ALA A 146 11.44 -13.39 3.46
CA ALA A 146 11.61 -14.15 2.23
C ALA A 146 12.61 -15.32 2.35
N ASN A 147 13.14 -15.59 3.56
CA ASN A 147 14.17 -16.62 3.84
C ASN A 147 15.46 -16.45 3.05
N GLY A 148 15.79 -15.21 2.66
CA GLY A 148 17.00 -14.91 1.90
C GLY A 148 16.89 -15.19 0.40
N LEU A 149 18.06 -15.21 -0.26
CA LEU A 149 18.19 -15.49 -1.70
C LEU A 149 18.45 -16.98 -1.94
N THR A 150 17.92 -17.50 -3.04
CA THR A 150 18.34 -18.82 -3.56
C THR A 150 19.74 -18.72 -4.17
N ARG A 151 20.55 -19.77 -4.01
CA ARG A 151 21.86 -19.90 -4.67
C ARG A 151 21.70 -20.39 -6.09
#